data_a4c206c677e67ab081ea1e9a880c9b49
#
_entry.id   a4c206c677e67ab081ea1e9a880c9b49
#
_cell.length_a   1.000
_cell.length_b   1.000
_cell.length_c   1.000
_cell.angle_alpha   90.00
_cell.angle_beta   90.00
_cell.angle_gamma   90.00
#
_symmetry.space_group_name_H-M   'P 1'
#
loop_
_entity.id
_entity.type
_entity.pdbx_description
1 polymer ?
#
loop_
_entity_poly.entity_id
_entity_poly.type
_entity_poly.pdbx_seq_one_letter_code
_entity_poly.pdbx_strand_id
1 'polypeptide(L)'
;MRLNWNLKPEESVVRFDPKNTLILVALEAELPKEMIPSWNVAYTGVGKVNAALKGSEYVARYKPVNLINFGTAGALNPELSGLLEVTQFFQRDMDARDMGFALGQTPFEEAPYFSAQGHGLSCGTGDSFVTAPPELQTDLVDMEA
;
A
#
# COMPACT_ATOMS: atom_id res chain seq x y z
N MET A 1 -3.44 -7.87 20.02
CA MET A 1 -4.60 -7.29 19.33
C MET A 1 -5.06 -8.29 18.27
N ARG A 2 -6.26 -8.86 18.39
CA ARG A 2 -6.83 -9.75 17.36
C ARG A 2 -7.56 -8.84 16.38
N LEU A 3 -7.02 -8.67 15.17
CA LEU A 3 -7.79 -8.11 14.06
C LEU A 3 -8.73 -9.22 13.60
N ASN A 4 -9.99 -9.14 14.02
CA ASN A 4 -11.03 -10.08 13.59
C ASN A 4 -11.61 -9.54 12.27
N TRP A 5 -11.11 -10.08 11.18
CA TRP A 5 -11.76 -9.93 9.88
C TRP A 5 -12.97 -10.88 9.86
N ASN A 6 -14.09 -10.46 9.31
CA ASN A 6 -15.19 -11.36 8.95
C ASN A 6 -14.79 -12.21 7.73
N LEU A 7 -13.74 -13.02 7.87
CA LEU A 7 -13.33 -14.00 6.88
C LEU A 7 -14.27 -15.20 6.93
N LYS A 8 -14.62 -15.72 5.77
CA LYS A 8 -15.38 -16.97 5.65
C LYS A 8 -14.62 -18.11 6.36
N PRO A 9 -15.32 -19.14 6.92
CA PRO A 9 -14.69 -20.16 7.78
C PRO A 9 -13.56 -21.00 7.16
N GLU A 10 -13.29 -20.86 5.86
CA GLU A 10 -12.29 -21.65 5.13
C GLU A 10 -11.03 -20.87 4.73
N GLU A 11 -10.96 -19.56 5.03
CA GLU A 11 -9.74 -18.78 4.75
C GLU A 11 -8.75 -18.92 5.90
N SER A 12 -7.55 -19.36 5.58
CA SER A 12 -6.45 -19.50 6.54
C SER A 12 -6.17 -18.14 7.18
N VAL A 13 -6.34 -18.05 8.51
CA VAL A 13 -5.98 -16.84 9.25
C VAL A 13 -4.47 -16.64 9.14
N VAL A 14 -4.04 -15.68 8.37
CA VAL A 14 -2.63 -15.27 8.32
C VAL A 14 -2.29 -14.64 9.67
N ARG A 15 -1.32 -15.22 10.37
CA ARG A 15 -0.81 -14.69 11.64
C ARG A 15 0.55 -14.08 11.40
N PHE A 16 0.65 -12.77 11.58
CA PHE A 16 1.93 -12.07 11.53
C PHE A 16 2.62 -12.12 12.90
N ASP A 17 3.89 -12.55 12.90
CA ASP A 17 4.75 -12.45 14.09
C ASP A 17 5.39 -11.05 14.11
N PRO A 18 5.19 -10.25 15.16
CA PRO A 18 5.78 -8.93 15.29
C PRO A 18 7.30 -8.88 15.11
N LYS A 19 7.99 -9.96 15.48
CA LYS A 19 9.45 -10.04 15.38
C LYS A 19 9.95 -10.17 13.95
N ASN A 20 9.13 -10.79 13.09
CA ASN A 20 9.47 -11.09 11.69
C ASN A 20 8.72 -10.23 10.71
N THR A 21 7.96 -9.26 11.19
CA THR A 21 7.14 -8.36 10.37
C THR A 21 7.64 -6.93 10.50
N LEU A 22 7.79 -6.26 9.37
CA LEU A 22 8.04 -4.84 9.29
C LEU A 22 6.79 -4.14 8.75
N ILE A 23 6.35 -3.10 9.44
CA ILE A 23 5.25 -2.25 9.00
C ILE A 23 5.84 -0.94 8.47
N LEU A 24 5.60 -0.64 7.20
CA LEU A 24 5.91 0.64 6.59
C LEU A 24 4.71 1.57 6.74
N VAL A 25 4.98 2.80 7.15
CA VAL A 25 3.96 3.84 7.35
C VAL A 25 4.55 5.15 6.85
N ALA A 26 3.77 5.97 6.16
CA ALA A 26 4.28 7.25 5.69
C ALA A 26 4.58 8.20 6.86
N LEU A 27 3.62 8.40 7.75
CA LEU A 27 3.70 9.36 8.84
C LEU A 27 3.42 8.71 10.19
N GLU A 28 4.16 9.11 11.22
CA GLU A 28 3.95 8.65 12.60
C GLU A 28 2.51 8.93 13.09
N ALA A 29 1.88 10.01 12.60
CA ALA A 29 0.51 10.35 12.94
C ALA A 29 -0.52 9.31 12.48
N GLU A 30 -0.22 8.49 11.45
CA GLU A 30 -1.12 7.45 10.95
C GLU A 30 -1.08 6.19 11.83
N LEU A 31 0.07 5.87 12.38
CA LEU A 31 0.27 4.72 13.28
C LEU A 31 1.37 5.04 14.30
N PRO A 32 1.06 5.71 15.41
CA PRO A 32 2.02 5.98 16.47
C PRO A 32 2.64 4.70 17.03
N LYS A 33 3.96 4.69 17.19
CA LYS A 33 4.72 3.52 17.68
C LYS A 33 4.20 3.00 19.02
N GLU A 34 3.70 3.88 19.87
CA GLU A 34 3.16 3.58 21.20
C GLU A 34 1.91 2.69 21.14
N MET A 35 1.15 2.74 20.04
CA MET A 35 -0.04 1.89 19.84
C MET A 35 0.32 0.43 19.58
N ILE A 36 1.51 0.19 19.03
CA ILE A 36 1.97 -1.16 18.65
C ILE A 36 3.43 -1.40 19.08
N PRO A 37 3.76 -1.28 20.38
CA PRO A 37 5.14 -1.25 20.85
C PRO A 37 5.95 -2.51 20.53
N SER A 38 5.28 -3.66 20.34
CA SER A 38 5.92 -4.95 20.02
C SER A 38 6.29 -5.12 18.55
N TRP A 39 5.80 -4.23 17.65
CA TRP A 39 6.01 -4.36 16.21
C TRP A 39 7.17 -3.53 15.72
N ASN A 40 7.81 -3.96 14.64
CA ASN A 40 8.78 -3.11 13.93
C ASN A 40 8.02 -2.18 12.99
N VAL A 41 8.15 -0.89 13.22
CA VAL A 41 7.55 0.16 12.38
C VAL A 41 8.66 1.01 11.80
N ALA A 42 8.51 1.33 10.52
CA ALA A 42 9.41 2.23 9.79
C ALA A 42 8.60 3.35 9.14
N TYR A 43 8.94 4.58 9.47
CA TYR A 43 8.31 5.76 8.88
C TYR A 43 9.08 6.18 7.63
N THR A 44 8.41 6.11 6.48
CA THR A 44 9.04 6.32 5.18
C THR A 44 9.04 7.78 4.74
N GLY A 45 8.12 8.58 5.22
CA GLY A 45 7.79 9.90 4.67
C GLY A 45 6.82 9.79 3.49
N VAL A 46 6.35 10.94 3.03
CA VAL A 46 5.35 11.05 1.97
C VAL A 46 5.98 10.90 0.59
N GLY A 47 5.28 10.23 -0.31
CA GLY A 47 5.61 10.11 -1.73
C GLY A 47 6.37 8.84 -2.11
N LYS A 48 6.17 8.39 -3.36
CA LYS A 48 6.70 7.13 -3.90
C LYS A 48 8.23 6.99 -3.75
N VAL A 49 8.97 8.06 -3.98
CA VAL A 49 10.45 8.05 -3.90
C VAL A 49 10.90 7.80 -2.46
N ASN A 50 10.27 8.47 -1.48
CA ASN A 50 10.57 8.26 -0.06
C ASN A 50 10.19 6.85 0.38
N ALA A 51 9.01 6.36 -0.02
CA ALA A 51 8.54 5.02 0.27
C ALA A 51 9.52 3.97 -0.26
N ALA A 52 9.93 4.07 -1.52
CA ALA A 52 10.87 3.15 -2.15
C ALA A 52 12.27 3.20 -1.51
N LEU A 53 12.83 4.40 -1.30
CA LEU A 53 14.18 4.57 -0.76
C LEU A 53 14.24 4.09 0.70
N LYS A 54 13.37 4.61 1.55
CA LYS A 54 13.33 4.25 2.98
C LYS A 54 12.86 2.82 3.20
N GLY A 55 11.84 2.39 2.45
CA GLY A 55 11.38 1.00 2.49
C GLY A 55 12.51 0.02 2.16
N SER A 56 13.28 0.27 1.10
CA SER A 56 14.44 -0.56 0.72
C SER A 56 15.51 -0.58 1.81
N GLU A 57 15.84 0.58 2.41
CA GLU A 57 16.81 0.69 3.50
C GLU A 57 16.37 -0.15 4.72
N TYR A 58 15.10 -0.03 5.13
CA TYR A 58 14.57 -0.76 6.27
C TYR A 58 14.48 -2.26 6.01
N VAL A 59 14.02 -2.67 4.82
CA VAL A 59 13.97 -4.09 4.43
C VAL A 59 15.37 -4.70 4.44
N ALA A 60 16.37 -4.02 3.90
CA ALA A 60 17.75 -4.49 3.92
C ALA A 60 18.31 -4.63 5.35
N ARG A 61 17.94 -3.71 6.25
CA ARG A 61 18.38 -3.69 7.65
C ARG A 61 17.68 -4.74 8.52
N TYR A 62 16.35 -4.86 8.41
CA TYR A 62 15.54 -5.72 9.29
C TYR A 62 15.37 -7.13 8.74
N LYS A 63 15.49 -7.32 7.42
CA LYS A 63 15.29 -8.59 6.72
C LYS A 63 13.99 -9.28 7.15
N PRO A 64 12.85 -8.60 7.10
CA PRO A 64 11.58 -9.13 7.57
C PRO A 64 11.13 -10.31 6.70
N VAL A 65 10.36 -11.23 7.30
CA VAL A 65 9.66 -12.29 6.57
C VAL A 65 8.38 -11.73 5.95
N ASN A 66 7.73 -10.80 6.66
CA ASN A 66 6.51 -10.15 6.21
C ASN A 66 6.72 -8.64 6.15
N LEU A 67 6.19 -8.03 5.10
CA LEU A 67 6.14 -6.59 4.91
C LEU A 67 4.68 -6.17 4.81
N ILE A 68 4.28 -5.18 5.60
CA ILE A 68 2.95 -4.59 5.59
C ILE A 68 3.12 -3.11 5.30
N ASN A 69 2.49 -2.60 4.25
CA ASN A 69 2.28 -1.17 4.08
C ASN A 69 0.97 -0.80 4.76
N PHE A 70 1.00 0.19 5.66
CA PHE A 70 -0.16 0.66 6.41
C PHE A 70 -0.20 2.18 6.39
N GLY A 71 -1.33 2.73 6.03
CA GLY A 71 -1.49 4.18 5.97
C GLY A 71 -2.93 4.59 5.68
N THR A 72 -3.13 5.86 5.44
CA THR A 72 -4.43 6.43 5.07
C THR A 72 -4.54 6.55 3.55
N ALA A 73 -5.72 6.26 3.01
CA ALA A 73 -6.01 6.39 1.59
C ALA A 73 -7.34 7.12 1.38
N GLY A 74 -7.44 7.83 0.27
CA GLY A 74 -8.69 8.42 -0.18
C GLY A 74 -9.55 7.37 -0.89
N ALA A 75 -10.78 7.14 -0.41
CA ALA A 75 -11.73 6.28 -1.10
C ALA A 75 -12.38 7.04 -2.28
N LEU A 76 -12.33 6.44 -3.47
CA LEU A 76 -13.04 6.96 -4.65
C LEU A 76 -14.49 6.48 -4.69
N ASN A 77 -14.79 5.37 -4.02
CA ASN A 77 -16.15 4.91 -3.77
C ASN A 77 -16.57 5.31 -2.34
N PRO A 78 -17.62 6.12 -2.16
CA PRO A 78 -18.06 6.59 -0.84
C PRO A 78 -18.59 5.50 0.09
N GLU A 79 -18.87 4.30 -0.43
CA GLU A 79 -19.29 3.15 0.39
C GLU A 79 -18.09 2.46 1.09
N LEU A 80 -16.86 2.75 0.66
CA LEU A 80 -15.66 2.19 1.26
C LEU A 80 -15.23 2.99 2.49
N SER A 81 -15.05 2.32 3.61
CA SER A 81 -14.58 2.93 4.85
C SER A 81 -13.98 1.90 5.81
N GLY A 82 -13.23 2.37 6.80
CA GLY A 82 -12.60 1.51 7.80
C GLY A 82 -11.28 0.93 7.32
N LEU A 83 -10.93 -0.24 7.83
CA LEU A 83 -9.69 -0.93 7.45
C LEU A 83 -9.94 -1.77 6.20
N LEU A 84 -9.21 -1.48 5.15
CA LEU A 84 -9.37 -2.07 3.83
C LEU A 84 -8.08 -2.77 3.42
N GLU A 85 -8.20 -3.95 2.81
CA GLU A 85 -7.08 -4.66 2.21
C GLU A 85 -6.92 -4.24 0.75
N VAL A 86 -5.70 -3.88 0.38
CA VAL A 86 -5.31 -3.53 -1.00
C VAL A 86 -4.36 -4.59 -1.52
N THR A 87 -4.64 -5.10 -2.70
CA THR A 87 -3.81 -6.13 -3.36
C THR A 87 -3.40 -5.79 -4.78
N GLN A 88 -3.95 -4.72 -5.36
CA GLN A 88 -3.57 -4.24 -6.69
C GLN A 88 -3.13 -2.78 -6.60
N PHE A 89 -1.92 -2.51 -7.07
CA PHE A 89 -1.28 -1.19 -6.97
C PHE A 89 -0.93 -0.67 -8.35
N PHE A 90 -1.44 0.51 -8.67
CA PHE A 90 -1.22 1.20 -9.94
C PHE A 90 -0.43 2.48 -9.70
N GLN A 91 0.48 2.83 -10.61
CA GLN A 91 1.10 4.15 -10.62
C GLN A 91 0.18 5.13 -11.37
N ARG A 92 -0.82 5.73 -10.69
CA ARG A 92 -1.85 6.55 -11.34
C ARG A 92 -1.32 7.78 -12.08
N ASP A 93 -0.14 8.24 -11.76
CA ASP A 93 0.55 9.39 -12.38
C ASP A 93 1.62 8.97 -13.40
N MET A 94 1.74 7.67 -13.71
CA MET A 94 2.58 7.17 -14.78
C MET A 94 1.80 7.22 -16.10
N ASP A 95 2.15 8.14 -16.96
CA ASP A 95 1.56 8.26 -18.29
C ASP A 95 2.63 8.15 -19.38
N ALA A 96 2.71 7.00 -19.98
CA ALA A 96 3.60 6.71 -21.10
C ALA A 96 2.80 6.27 -22.36
N ARG A 97 1.56 6.73 -22.48
CA ARG A 97 0.67 6.39 -23.62
C ARG A 97 1.25 6.80 -24.96
N ASP A 98 1.96 7.91 -25.03
CA ASP A 98 2.65 8.36 -26.25
C ASP A 98 3.73 7.39 -26.73
N MET A 99 4.21 6.51 -25.83
CA MET A 99 5.15 5.44 -26.14
C MET A 99 4.45 4.08 -26.38
N GLY A 100 3.11 4.04 -26.33
CA GLY A 100 2.30 2.84 -26.58
C GLY A 100 2.00 2.00 -25.36
N PHE A 101 2.27 2.49 -24.13
CA PHE A 101 1.94 1.80 -22.89
C PHE A 101 0.57 2.23 -22.36
N ALA A 102 -0.03 1.41 -21.48
CA ALA A 102 -1.27 1.79 -20.83
C ALA A 102 -1.05 2.87 -19.75
N LEU A 103 -2.09 3.63 -19.44
CA LEU A 103 -2.07 4.55 -18.31
C LEU A 103 -1.82 3.75 -17.00
N GLY A 104 -0.90 4.19 -16.17
CA GLY A 104 -0.48 3.51 -14.94
C GLY A 104 0.57 2.42 -15.13
N GLN A 105 0.89 2.07 -16.37
CA GLN A 105 1.91 1.06 -16.68
C GLN A 105 3.30 1.69 -16.71
N THR A 106 4.21 1.13 -15.91
CA THR A 106 5.64 1.42 -16.06
C THR A 106 6.13 0.85 -17.39
N PRO A 107 6.78 1.65 -18.25
CA PRO A 107 7.31 1.17 -19.53
C PRO A 107 8.18 -0.08 -19.36
N PHE A 108 7.98 -1.05 -20.25
CA PHE A 108 8.67 -2.34 -20.32
C PHE A 108 8.32 -3.34 -19.20
N GLU A 109 7.44 -3.00 -18.27
CA GLU A 109 6.85 -3.98 -17.36
C GLU A 109 5.73 -4.75 -18.04
N GLU A 110 5.58 -6.05 -17.73
CA GLU A 110 4.60 -6.93 -18.36
C GLU A 110 3.16 -6.57 -17.95
N ALA A 111 2.96 -6.15 -16.72
CA ALA A 111 1.64 -5.81 -16.17
C ALA A 111 1.51 -4.30 -15.90
N PRO A 112 0.30 -3.73 -16.06
CA PRO A 112 0.05 -2.32 -15.75
C PRO A 112 -0.06 -2.03 -14.25
N TYR A 113 0.05 -3.04 -13.40
CA TYR A 113 -0.03 -2.91 -11.94
C TYR A 113 0.80 -3.97 -11.24
N PHE A 114 1.20 -3.67 -10.01
CA PHE A 114 1.77 -4.64 -9.09
C PHE A 114 0.64 -5.35 -8.33
N SER A 115 0.75 -6.67 -8.16
CA SER A 115 -0.22 -7.47 -7.43
C SER A 115 0.41 -8.12 -6.19
N ALA A 116 -0.15 -7.85 -5.02
CA ALA A 116 0.16 -8.59 -3.80
C ALA A 116 -0.73 -9.85 -3.68
N GLN A 117 -0.41 -10.71 -2.72
CA GLN A 117 -1.24 -11.88 -2.43
C GLN A 117 -2.56 -11.44 -1.79
N GLY A 118 -3.64 -12.13 -2.13
CA GLY A 118 -4.98 -11.88 -1.56
C GLY A 118 -6.03 -11.49 -2.60
N HIS A 119 -7.18 -11.07 -2.11
CA HIS A 119 -8.33 -10.64 -2.90
C HIS A 119 -8.85 -9.29 -2.37
N GLY A 120 -8.00 -8.29 -2.38
CA GLY A 120 -8.31 -6.95 -1.90
C GLY A 120 -8.70 -5.99 -3.02
N LEU A 121 -8.77 -4.72 -2.64
CA LEU A 121 -9.10 -3.60 -3.50
C LEU A 121 -7.90 -3.15 -4.33
N SER A 122 -8.17 -2.23 -5.25
CA SER A 122 -7.16 -1.54 -6.04
C SER A 122 -6.82 -0.16 -5.45
N CYS A 123 -5.54 0.23 -5.50
CA CYS A 123 -5.07 1.55 -5.11
C CYS A 123 -4.24 2.20 -6.22
N GLY A 124 -4.55 3.44 -6.54
CA GLY A 124 -3.76 4.26 -7.44
C GLY A 124 -2.81 5.16 -6.66
N THR A 125 -1.52 4.81 -6.61
CA THR A 125 -0.49 5.61 -5.95
C THR A 125 0.09 6.68 -6.87
N GLY A 126 0.45 7.83 -6.33
CA GLY A 126 1.05 8.93 -7.11
C GLY A 126 1.48 10.10 -6.25
N ASP A 127 2.45 10.87 -6.72
CA ASP A 127 3.09 11.96 -5.98
C ASP A 127 2.29 13.29 -5.99
N SER A 128 1.03 13.26 -6.38
CA SER A 128 0.14 14.42 -6.34
C SER A 128 -1.08 14.15 -5.48
N PHE A 129 -1.49 15.15 -4.69
CA PHE A 129 -2.72 15.07 -3.90
C PHE A 129 -3.95 15.07 -4.82
N VAL A 130 -4.87 14.10 -4.59
CA VAL A 130 -6.07 13.94 -5.41
C VAL A 130 -7.17 14.88 -4.93
N THR A 131 -7.57 15.82 -5.77
CA THR A 131 -8.66 16.77 -5.51
C THR A 131 -9.89 16.53 -6.37
N ALA A 132 -9.78 15.65 -7.38
CA ALA A 132 -10.84 15.21 -8.27
C ALA A 132 -10.56 13.75 -8.68
N PRO A 133 -11.58 12.97 -9.08
CA PRO A 133 -11.36 11.59 -9.53
C PRO A 133 -10.30 11.51 -10.62
N PRO A 134 -9.25 10.68 -10.46
CA PRO A 134 -8.20 10.54 -11.47
C PRO A 134 -8.73 9.82 -12.71
N GLU A 135 -8.03 9.98 -13.84
CA GLU A 135 -8.37 9.27 -15.08
C GLU A 135 -8.25 7.76 -14.92
N LEU A 136 -7.19 7.30 -14.24
CA LEU A 136 -7.04 5.89 -13.90
C LEU A 136 -7.98 5.53 -12.75
N GLN A 137 -8.97 4.69 -13.03
CA GLN A 137 -9.98 4.30 -12.06
C GLN A 137 -9.44 3.19 -11.15
N THR A 138 -9.45 3.45 -9.85
CA THR A 138 -9.14 2.51 -8.77
C THR A 138 -10.14 2.67 -7.64
N ASP A 139 -10.16 1.78 -6.67
CA ASP A 139 -11.05 1.90 -5.50
C ASP A 139 -10.56 2.96 -4.53
N LEU A 140 -9.25 3.06 -4.39
CA LEU A 140 -8.55 3.94 -3.45
C LEU A 140 -7.45 4.73 -4.16
N VAL A 141 -7.02 5.82 -3.54
CA VAL A 141 -5.83 6.59 -3.94
C VAL A 141 -4.97 6.91 -2.73
N ASP A 142 -3.66 6.86 -2.92
CA ASP A 142 -2.67 7.26 -1.92
C ASP A 142 -1.42 7.87 -2.58
N MET A 143 -0.33 7.97 -1.83
CA MET A 143 0.93 8.54 -2.32
C MET A 143 2.15 7.64 -2.05
N GLU A 144 2.03 6.49 -1.39
CA GLU A 144 3.14 5.67 -0.89
C GLU A 144 3.04 4.17 -1.16
N ALA A 145 1.91 3.68 -1.67
CA ALA A 145 1.68 2.26 -1.92
C ALA A 145 2.49 1.70 -3.10
#